data_4063e28af4e3f30b23dabc10523d90ac
#
_entry.id   4063e28af4e3f30b23dabc10523d90ac
#
_cell.length_a   1.000
_cell.length_b   1.000
_cell.length_c   1.000
_cell.angle_alpha   90.00
_cell.angle_beta   90.00
_cell.angle_gamma   90.00
#
_symmetry.space_group_name_H-M   'P 1'
#
loop_
_entity.id
_entity.type
_entity.pdbx_description
1 polymer ?
#
loop_
_entity_poly.entity_id
_entity_poly.type
_entity_poly.pdbx_seq_one_letter_code
_entity_poly.pdbx_strand_id
1 'polypeptide(L)'
;MKIKVSNANTPNWKEVTVKSHIPEELKKLEEMARNIWWAWNYEATDLFRDLDPVTWKEVGQNPVALLERLSYEKLEALTQDKVIVKRMNDVYAKFKAYVDAKPDSKRPSVAYFCMEYGLTHVLKIYSGGLGILAGDYLKEASDSNVDMCGVGFLYRYGYFSQSLSMDGQQIANYESQNFGSLPIERVMDENGQPMVVDVPYLNYFVHAYVWKVNVGRVPLSVSYTHLRAHETSAHL
;
A
#
# COMPACT_ATOMS: atom_id res chain seq x y z
N MET A 1 3.40 -47.81 -28.48
CA MET A 1 2.28 -47.49 -27.57
C MET A 1 2.68 -46.32 -26.72
N LYS A 2 2.12 -45.11 -26.92
CA LYS A 2 2.44 -43.93 -26.07
C LYS A 2 1.44 -43.94 -24.94
N ILE A 3 1.92 -44.17 -23.73
CA ILE A 3 1.11 -44.07 -22.52
C ILE A 3 0.89 -42.55 -22.25
N LYS A 4 -0.34 -42.08 -22.40
CA LYS A 4 -0.75 -40.77 -21.92
C LYS A 4 -0.82 -40.86 -20.38
N VAL A 5 0.15 -40.30 -19.68
CA VAL A 5 0.04 -40.08 -18.24
C VAL A 5 -1.05 -39.03 -18.04
N SER A 6 -2.16 -39.43 -17.49
CA SER A 6 -3.22 -38.52 -17.07
C SER A 6 -2.73 -37.79 -15.82
N ASN A 7 -2.70 -36.46 -15.87
CA ASN A 7 -2.38 -35.57 -14.73
C ASN A 7 -3.53 -35.53 -13.69
N ALA A 8 -4.30 -36.61 -13.55
CA ALA A 8 -5.48 -36.67 -12.67
C ALA A 8 -5.17 -36.50 -11.17
N ASN A 9 -3.89 -36.53 -10.78
CA ASN A 9 -3.47 -36.44 -9.37
C ASN A 9 -2.70 -35.15 -9.03
N THR A 10 -2.66 -34.15 -9.89
CA THR A 10 -2.13 -32.85 -9.48
C THR A 10 -3.17 -32.13 -8.63
N PRO A 11 -2.86 -31.83 -7.35
CA PRO A 11 -3.80 -31.11 -6.50
C PRO A 11 -4.13 -29.73 -7.12
N ASN A 12 -5.40 -29.44 -7.24
CA ASN A 12 -5.84 -28.11 -7.67
C ASN A 12 -5.92 -27.20 -6.44
N TRP A 13 -4.83 -26.52 -6.15
CA TRP A 13 -4.74 -25.58 -5.03
C TRP A 13 -5.60 -24.34 -5.32
N LYS A 14 -6.57 -24.09 -4.45
CA LYS A 14 -7.32 -22.83 -4.43
C LYS A 14 -6.81 -22.02 -3.24
N GLU A 15 -6.37 -20.83 -3.52
CA GLU A 15 -6.07 -19.87 -2.45
C GLU A 15 -7.39 -19.40 -1.83
N VAL A 16 -7.54 -19.62 -0.53
CA VAL A 16 -8.68 -19.12 0.24
C VAL A 16 -8.12 -18.11 1.24
N THR A 17 -8.40 -16.85 1.01
CA THR A 17 -8.04 -15.78 1.94
C THR A 17 -9.21 -15.53 2.88
N VAL A 18 -9.03 -15.82 4.16
CA VAL A 18 -9.99 -15.48 5.22
C VAL A 18 -9.54 -14.15 5.82
N LYS A 19 -10.36 -13.11 5.67
CA LYS A 19 -10.13 -11.80 6.32
C LYS A 19 -11.03 -11.68 7.53
N SER A 20 -10.50 -11.12 8.63
CA SER A 20 -11.33 -10.73 9.77
C SER A 20 -12.36 -9.71 9.33
N HIS A 21 -13.61 -9.91 9.72
CA HIS A 21 -14.64 -8.91 9.50
C HIS A 21 -14.45 -7.79 10.54
N ILE A 22 -14.22 -6.58 10.06
CA ILE A 22 -14.11 -5.41 10.95
C ILE A 22 -15.52 -4.96 11.33
N PRO A 23 -15.86 -4.88 12.63
CA PRO A 23 -17.14 -4.36 13.07
C PRO A 23 -17.44 -2.96 12.51
N GLU A 24 -18.72 -2.67 12.28
CA GLU A 24 -19.16 -1.42 11.67
C GLU A 24 -18.64 -0.18 12.41
N GLU A 25 -18.63 -0.27 13.75
CA GLU A 25 -18.15 0.77 14.65
C GLU A 25 -16.68 1.12 14.45
N LEU A 26 -15.88 0.16 13.96
CA LEU A 26 -14.43 0.31 13.72
C LEU A 26 -14.04 0.55 12.26
N LYS A 27 -14.99 0.62 11.32
CA LYS A 27 -14.70 0.86 9.90
C LYS A 27 -13.92 2.14 9.62
N LYS A 28 -14.04 3.12 10.50
CA LYS A 28 -13.24 4.35 10.45
C LYS A 28 -11.73 4.09 10.50
N LEU A 29 -11.32 3.05 11.23
CA LEU A 29 -9.90 2.63 11.27
C LEU A 29 -9.44 2.11 9.91
N GLU A 30 -10.29 1.37 9.20
CA GLU A 30 -9.95 0.84 7.87
C GLU A 30 -9.73 1.95 6.86
N GLU A 31 -10.62 2.97 6.83
CA GLU A 31 -10.44 4.13 5.95
C GLU A 31 -9.15 4.89 6.26
N MET A 32 -8.87 5.16 7.55
CA MET A 32 -7.63 5.82 7.96
C MET A 32 -6.39 4.98 7.64
N ALA A 33 -6.45 3.66 7.82
CA ALA A 33 -5.31 2.76 7.55
C ALA A 33 -4.91 2.75 6.07
N ARG A 34 -5.87 2.93 5.15
CA ARG A 34 -5.64 2.96 3.70
C ARG A 34 -5.19 4.32 3.17
N ASN A 35 -5.17 5.36 4.00
CA ASN A 35 -4.61 6.65 3.64
C ASN A 35 -3.33 6.88 4.44
N ILE A 36 -2.19 7.03 3.78
CA ILE A 36 -0.89 7.15 4.47
C ILE A 36 -0.75 8.44 5.30
N TRP A 37 -1.74 9.29 5.39
CA TRP A 37 -1.76 10.46 6.29
C TRP A 37 -1.34 10.10 7.73
N TRP A 38 -1.68 8.90 8.21
CA TRP A 38 -1.24 8.41 9.51
C TRP A 38 0.28 8.39 9.68
N ALA A 39 1.05 8.24 8.60
CA ALA A 39 2.50 8.07 8.68
C ALA A 39 3.25 9.35 9.12
N TRP A 40 2.63 10.53 8.99
CA TRP A 40 3.16 11.79 9.49
C TRP A 40 2.22 12.48 10.49
N ASN A 41 1.13 11.83 10.88
CA ASN A 41 0.23 12.28 11.94
C ASN A 41 0.39 11.37 13.16
N TYR A 42 1.06 11.87 14.19
CA TYR A 42 1.39 11.10 15.39
C TYR A 42 0.15 10.61 16.14
N GLU A 43 -0.95 11.40 16.18
CA GLU A 43 -2.18 10.99 16.86
C GLU A 43 -2.81 9.75 16.19
N ALA A 44 -2.76 9.67 14.87
CA ALA A 44 -3.24 8.52 14.11
C ALA A 44 -2.30 7.31 14.28
N THR A 45 -0.97 7.52 14.21
CA THR A 45 0.00 6.45 14.45
C THR A 45 -0.13 5.87 15.85
N ASP A 46 -0.26 6.73 16.87
CA ASP A 46 -0.43 6.33 18.26
C ASP A 46 -1.77 5.61 18.50
N LEU A 47 -2.84 6.02 17.79
CA LEU A 47 -4.12 5.31 17.84
C LEU A 47 -3.95 3.86 17.36
N PHE A 48 -3.33 3.63 16.20
CA PHE A 48 -3.10 2.27 15.69
C PHE A 48 -2.19 1.46 16.60
N ARG A 49 -1.12 2.05 17.12
CA ARG A 49 -0.21 1.36 18.06
C ARG A 49 -0.98 0.89 19.31
N ASP A 50 -1.85 1.73 19.84
CA ASP A 50 -2.52 1.47 21.12
C ASP A 50 -3.70 0.50 21.00
N LEU A 51 -4.14 0.13 19.79
CA LEU A 51 -5.10 -0.97 19.57
C LEU A 51 -4.52 -2.32 20.03
N ASP A 52 -3.28 -2.59 19.65
CA ASP A 52 -2.49 -3.74 20.08
C ASP A 52 -0.99 -3.50 19.84
N PRO A 53 -0.24 -3.04 20.87
CA PRO A 53 1.18 -2.70 20.73
C PRO A 53 2.07 -3.89 20.30
N VAL A 54 1.70 -5.10 20.68
CA VAL A 54 2.46 -6.31 20.35
C VAL A 54 2.30 -6.62 18.86
N THR A 55 1.06 -6.78 18.42
CA THR A 55 0.76 -7.04 17.01
C THR A 55 1.25 -5.89 16.10
N TRP A 56 1.14 -4.63 16.57
CA TRP A 56 1.66 -3.45 15.86
C TRP A 56 3.17 -3.59 15.51
N LYS A 57 3.96 -4.02 16.50
CA LYS A 57 5.39 -4.25 16.29
C LYS A 57 5.65 -5.45 15.36
N GLU A 58 4.91 -6.54 15.53
CA GLU A 58 5.05 -7.76 14.72
C GLU A 58 4.73 -7.55 13.23
N VAL A 59 3.73 -6.70 12.92
CA VAL A 59 3.37 -6.38 11.53
C VAL A 59 4.20 -5.23 10.95
N GLY A 60 5.30 -4.84 11.61
CA GLY A 60 6.18 -3.78 11.14
C GLY A 60 5.50 -2.41 11.09
N GLN A 61 4.62 -2.11 12.05
CA GLN A 61 3.91 -0.83 12.17
C GLN A 61 3.03 -0.50 10.95
N ASN A 62 2.45 -1.53 10.36
CA ASN A 62 1.53 -1.42 9.23
C ASN A 62 0.08 -1.49 9.72
N PRO A 63 -0.71 -0.40 9.65
CA PRO A 63 -2.08 -0.39 10.18
C PRO A 63 -3.03 -1.31 9.39
N VAL A 64 -2.83 -1.49 8.09
CA VAL A 64 -3.65 -2.43 7.29
C VAL A 64 -3.39 -3.86 7.76
N ALA A 65 -2.12 -4.26 7.85
CA ALA A 65 -1.75 -5.59 8.33
C ALA A 65 -2.13 -5.80 9.80
N LEU A 66 -2.10 -4.75 10.64
CA LEU A 66 -2.59 -4.80 12.02
C LEU A 66 -4.07 -5.20 12.04
N LEU A 67 -4.91 -4.47 11.33
CA LEU A 67 -6.36 -4.73 11.30
C LEU A 67 -6.70 -6.10 10.73
N GLU A 68 -5.93 -6.59 9.74
CA GLU A 68 -6.09 -7.93 9.18
C GLU A 68 -5.69 -9.04 10.17
N ARG A 69 -4.78 -8.77 11.10
CA ARG A 69 -4.22 -9.76 12.04
C ARG A 69 -4.94 -9.82 13.39
N LEU A 70 -5.65 -8.75 13.76
CA LEU A 70 -6.44 -8.75 14.98
C LEU A 70 -7.55 -9.81 14.93
N SER A 71 -7.71 -10.59 16.00
CA SER A 71 -8.82 -11.55 16.11
C SER A 71 -10.16 -10.82 16.21
N TYR A 72 -11.24 -11.53 15.81
CA TYR A 72 -12.59 -10.97 15.92
C TYR A 72 -12.94 -10.61 17.38
N GLU A 73 -12.57 -11.45 18.34
CA GLU A 73 -12.81 -11.20 19.77
C GLU A 73 -12.10 -9.92 20.24
N LYS A 74 -10.87 -9.68 19.75
CA LYS A 74 -10.14 -8.45 20.06
C LYS A 74 -10.82 -7.22 19.44
N LEU A 75 -11.25 -7.33 18.18
CA LEU A 75 -11.98 -6.25 17.50
C LEU A 75 -13.30 -5.95 18.22
N GLU A 76 -14.05 -6.98 18.65
CA GLU A 76 -15.26 -6.82 19.40
C GLU A 76 -15.01 -6.15 20.77
N ALA A 77 -13.97 -6.56 21.48
CA ALA A 77 -13.58 -5.92 22.74
C ALA A 77 -13.25 -4.43 22.56
N LEU A 78 -12.61 -4.05 21.46
CA LEU A 78 -12.29 -2.65 21.14
C LEU A 78 -13.56 -1.82 20.90
N THR A 79 -14.65 -2.39 20.39
CA THR A 79 -15.93 -1.67 20.24
C THR A 79 -16.54 -1.27 21.59
N GLN A 80 -16.24 -2.02 22.65
CA GLN A 80 -16.72 -1.77 24.00
C GLN A 80 -15.81 -0.81 24.77
N ASP A 81 -14.60 -0.57 24.31
CA ASP A 81 -13.66 0.38 24.92
C ASP A 81 -14.03 1.83 24.56
N LYS A 82 -14.75 2.49 25.47
CA LYS A 82 -15.19 3.88 25.26
C LYS A 82 -14.05 4.88 25.05
N VAL A 83 -12.86 4.60 25.61
CA VAL A 83 -11.68 5.49 25.46
C VAL A 83 -11.13 5.37 24.05
N ILE A 84 -10.94 4.17 23.57
CA ILE A 84 -10.47 3.89 22.21
C ILE A 84 -11.47 4.39 21.17
N VAL A 85 -12.76 4.07 21.32
CA VAL A 85 -13.83 4.52 20.41
C VAL A 85 -13.91 6.05 20.34
N LYS A 86 -13.85 6.73 21.49
CA LYS A 86 -13.82 8.21 21.51
C LYS A 86 -12.60 8.75 20.77
N ARG A 87 -11.42 8.26 21.11
CA ARG A 87 -10.16 8.69 20.47
C ARG A 87 -10.16 8.44 18.96
N MET A 88 -10.65 7.27 18.53
CA MET A 88 -10.83 6.96 17.11
C MET A 88 -11.73 7.99 16.43
N ASN A 89 -12.87 8.33 17.04
CA ASN A 89 -13.79 9.33 16.50
C ASN A 89 -13.16 10.72 16.42
N ASP A 90 -12.39 11.13 17.42
CA ASP A 90 -11.71 12.43 17.47
C ASP A 90 -10.63 12.51 16.36
N VAL A 91 -9.81 11.46 16.20
CA VAL A 91 -8.78 11.38 15.15
C VAL A 91 -9.42 11.31 13.75
N TYR A 92 -10.48 10.52 13.61
CA TYR A 92 -11.21 10.40 12.34
C TYR A 92 -11.86 11.73 11.92
N ALA A 93 -12.41 12.50 12.86
CA ALA A 93 -12.97 13.82 12.55
C ALA A 93 -11.88 14.77 12.02
N LYS A 94 -10.68 14.76 12.60
CA LYS A 94 -9.53 15.52 12.09
C LYS A 94 -9.11 15.05 10.70
N PHE A 95 -9.03 13.73 10.50
CA PHE A 95 -8.72 13.11 9.21
C PHE A 95 -9.72 13.55 8.13
N LYS A 96 -11.03 13.45 8.41
CA LYS A 96 -12.07 13.87 7.44
C LYS A 96 -12.01 15.36 7.15
N ALA A 97 -11.88 16.19 8.16
CA ALA A 97 -11.72 17.64 7.95
C ALA A 97 -10.49 17.96 7.07
N TYR A 98 -9.44 17.16 7.21
CA TYR A 98 -8.23 17.29 6.41
C TYR A 98 -8.45 16.83 4.97
N VAL A 99 -8.93 15.60 4.73
CA VAL A 99 -9.01 15.04 3.36
C VAL A 99 -10.13 15.63 2.52
N ASP A 100 -11.24 16.08 3.15
CA ASP A 100 -12.39 16.62 2.45
C ASP A 100 -12.23 18.12 2.09
N ALA A 101 -11.14 18.76 2.55
CA ALA A 101 -10.85 20.16 2.20
C ALA A 101 -10.50 20.27 0.71
N LYS A 102 -11.25 21.13 -0.01
CA LYS A 102 -11.04 21.35 -1.43
C LYS A 102 -9.79 22.20 -1.69
N PRO A 103 -9.00 21.89 -2.74
CA PRO A 103 -7.87 22.73 -3.12
C PRO A 103 -8.30 24.12 -3.60
N ASP A 104 -7.38 25.08 -3.55
CA ASP A 104 -7.61 26.40 -4.10
C ASP A 104 -7.68 26.34 -5.64
N SER A 105 -8.87 26.58 -6.19
CA SER A 105 -9.13 26.53 -7.64
C SER A 105 -8.35 27.57 -8.47
N LYS A 106 -7.71 28.53 -7.81
CA LYS A 106 -6.84 29.52 -8.50
C LYS A 106 -5.45 28.99 -8.81
N ARG A 107 -5.06 27.87 -8.21
CA ARG A 107 -3.78 27.24 -8.46
C ARG A 107 -3.91 26.26 -9.63
N PRO A 108 -2.86 26.10 -10.47
CA PRO A 108 -2.86 25.09 -11.52
C PRO A 108 -2.83 23.69 -10.92
N SER A 109 -3.49 22.72 -11.59
CA SER A 109 -3.33 21.30 -11.29
C SER A 109 -1.96 20.82 -11.75
N VAL A 110 -1.29 20.03 -10.92
CA VAL A 110 0.08 19.56 -11.16
C VAL A 110 0.13 18.03 -11.17
N ALA A 111 0.77 17.44 -12.18
CA ALA A 111 1.14 16.03 -12.18
C ALA A 111 2.65 15.90 -11.94
N TYR A 112 3.04 15.19 -10.89
CA TYR A 112 4.43 14.98 -10.50
C TYR A 112 4.86 13.55 -10.82
N PHE A 113 5.78 13.41 -11.75
CA PHE A 113 6.30 12.11 -12.19
C PHE A 113 7.63 11.83 -11.52
N CYS A 114 7.71 10.73 -10.79
CA CYS A 114 8.95 10.25 -10.20
C CYS A 114 8.96 8.73 -10.17
N MET A 115 10.13 8.13 -10.32
CA MET A 115 10.27 6.68 -10.26
C MET A 115 10.32 6.15 -8.81
N GLU A 116 10.50 7.02 -7.82
CA GLU A 116 10.60 6.67 -6.40
C GLU A 116 9.82 7.64 -5.53
N TYR A 117 9.16 7.12 -4.48
CA TYR A 117 8.48 7.93 -3.46
C TYR A 117 8.69 7.33 -2.07
N GLY A 118 9.51 8.01 -1.25
CA GLY A 118 9.78 7.65 0.15
C GLY A 118 8.69 8.17 1.08
N LEU A 119 7.57 7.47 1.16
CA LEU A 119 6.38 7.91 1.91
C LEU A 119 6.32 7.31 3.32
N THR A 120 6.56 6.03 3.43
CA THR A 120 6.56 5.26 4.68
C THR A 120 7.39 3.99 4.50
N HIS A 121 7.92 3.47 5.60
CA HIS A 121 8.68 2.21 5.60
C HIS A 121 7.82 0.99 5.23
N VAL A 122 6.50 1.10 5.35
CA VAL A 122 5.55 0.04 5.00
C VAL A 122 5.45 -0.16 3.48
N LEU A 123 5.53 0.93 2.71
CA LEU A 123 5.43 0.93 1.26
C LEU A 123 6.83 1.12 0.65
N LYS A 124 7.45 0.03 0.25
CA LYS A 124 8.85 0.00 -0.20
C LYS A 124 8.96 0.33 -1.69
N ILE A 125 8.74 1.59 -2.05
CA ILE A 125 8.82 2.10 -3.44
C ILE A 125 9.88 3.18 -3.62
N TYR A 126 10.93 3.16 -2.80
CA TYR A 126 12.07 4.06 -2.89
C TYR A 126 13.34 3.37 -2.40
N SER A 127 14.51 3.93 -2.74
CA SER A 127 15.80 3.45 -2.24
C SER A 127 16.69 4.52 -1.66
N GLY A 128 16.59 5.77 -2.10
CA GLY A 128 17.50 6.83 -1.70
C GLY A 128 16.88 8.22 -1.64
N GLY A 129 17.75 9.25 -1.69
CA GLY A 129 17.38 10.65 -1.49
C GLY A 129 16.36 11.19 -2.50
N LEU A 130 16.40 10.69 -3.76
CA LEU A 130 15.40 11.03 -4.77
C LEU A 130 13.98 10.72 -4.29
N GLY A 131 13.80 9.49 -3.77
CA GLY A 131 12.51 9.06 -3.25
C GLY A 131 12.09 9.80 -1.99
N ILE A 132 13.02 10.09 -1.09
CA ILE A 132 12.74 10.88 0.13
C ILE A 132 12.24 12.28 -0.24
N LEU A 133 12.94 12.97 -1.15
CA LEU A 133 12.50 14.29 -1.61
C LEU A 133 11.10 14.25 -2.24
N ALA A 134 10.87 13.28 -3.14
CA ALA A 134 9.57 13.14 -3.81
C ALA A 134 8.44 12.81 -2.82
N GLY A 135 8.70 11.93 -1.85
CA GLY A 135 7.74 11.57 -0.81
C GLY A 135 7.38 12.73 0.10
N ASP A 136 8.37 13.47 0.59
CA ASP A 136 8.16 14.65 1.43
C ASP A 136 7.45 15.77 0.65
N TYR A 137 7.77 15.92 -0.64
CA TYR A 137 7.08 16.88 -1.50
C TYR A 137 5.59 16.58 -1.65
N LEU A 138 5.19 15.29 -1.82
CA LEU A 138 3.78 14.91 -1.88
C LEU A 138 3.07 15.13 -0.53
N LYS A 139 3.73 14.85 0.60
CA LYS A 139 3.17 15.10 1.92
C LYS A 139 2.93 16.59 2.15
N GLU A 140 3.93 17.43 1.83
CA GLU A 140 3.81 18.89 1.95
C GLU A 140 2.75 19.44 1.00
N ALA A 141 2.69 18.96 -0.25
CA ALA A 141 1.64 19.34 -1.18
C ALA A 141 0.24 18.98 -0.64
N SER A 142 0.13 17.84 0.03
CA SER A 142 -1.10 17.44 0.73
C SER A 142 -1.43 18.38 1.89
N ASP A 143 -0.48 18.72 2.74
CA ASP A 143 -0.68 19.62 3.88
C ASP A 143 -0.99 21.06 3.43
N SER A 144 -0.34 21.52 2.38
CA SER A 144 -0.59 22.82 1.73
C SER A 144 -1.83 22.84 0.82
N ASN A 145 -2.58 21.75 0.74
CA ASN A 145 -3.79 21.59 -0.07
C ASN A 145 -3.60 22.02 -1.54
N VAL A 146 -2.50 21.57 -2.15
CA VAL A 146 -2.20 21.79 -3.57
C VAL A 146 -2.96 20.79 -4.42
N ASP A 147 -3.56 21.25 -5.52
CA ASP A 147 -4.17 20.37 -6.53
C ASP A 147 -3.05 19.63 -7.30
N MET A 148 -2.70 18.44 -6.81
CA MET A 148 -1.58 17.65 -7.32
C MET A 148 -1.94 16.18 -7.37
N CYS A 149 -1.38 15.48 -8.34
CA CYS A 149 -1.30 14.02 -8.36
C CYS A 149 0.13 13.56 -8.60
N GLY A 150 0.52 12.44 -7.97
CA GLY A 150 1.77 11.76 -8.24
C GLY A 150 1.60 10.63 -9.25
N VAL A 151 2.65 10.35 -10.03
CA VAL A 151 2.70 9.20 -10.94
C VAL A 151 4.05 8.50 -10.78
N GLY A 152 4.04 7.18 -10.58
CA GLY A 152 5.25 6.41 -10.34
C GLY A 152 5.11 4.92 -10.58
N PHE A 153 6.04 4.16 -9.99
CA PHE A 153 6.09 2.70 -10.12
C PHE A 153 5.79 1.99 -8.81
N LEU A 154 5.12 0.87 -8.91
CA LEU A 154 4.93 -0.07 -7.81
C LEU A 154 5.90 -1.24 -7.99
N TYR A 155 6.94 -1.29 -7.17
CA TYR A 155 7.92 -2.36 -7.21
C TYR A 155 7.42 -3.58 -6.44
N ARG A 156 7.52 -4.78 -7.04
CA ARG A 156 7.21 -6.03 -6.34
C ARG A 156 8.21 -6.32 -5.23
N TYR A 157 9.48 -6.05 -5.51
CA TYR A 157 10.56 -6.15 -4.55
C TYR A 157 11.00 -4.76 -4.17
N GLY A 158 10.95 -4.43 -2.90
CA GLY A 158 11.49 -3.19 -2.38
C GLY A 158 13.01 -3.20 -2.39
N TYR A 159 13.63 -2.17 -1.81
CA TYR A 159 15.06 -2.18 -1.59
C TYR A 159 15.44 -3.38 -0.72
N PHE A 160 16.54 -4.05 -1.06
CA PHE A 160 16.97 -5.25 -0.36
C PHE A 160 17.39 -4.95 1.09
N SER A 161 17.17 -5.92 1.97
CA SER A 161 17.74 -5.93 3.31
C SER A 161 19.03 -6.75 3.32
N GLN A 162 19.93 -6.39 4.23
CA GLN A 162 21.22 -7.03 4.36
C GLN A 162 21.30 -7.84 5.65
N SER A 163 21.83 -9.05 5.55
CA SER A 163 22.21 -9.86 6.70
C SER A 163 23.65 -10.35 6.54
N LEU A 164 24.25 -10.81 7.62
CA LEU A 164 25.56 -11.47 7.59
C LEU A 164 25.39 -12.96 7.78
N SER A 165 26.10 -13.74 6.99
CA SER A 165 26.26 -15.16 7.20
C SER A 165 27.16 -15.46 8.42
N MET A 166 27.24 -16.71 8.86
CA MET A 166 28.06 -17.10 10.01
C MET A 166 29.56 -16.87 9.76
N ASP A 167 30.01 -16.88 8.51
CA ASP A 167 31.38 -16.58 8.07
C ASP A 167 31.61 -15.09 7.72
N GLY A 168 30.65 -14.22 8.03
CA GLY A 168 30.77 -12.77 7.89
C GLY A 168 30.53 -12.24 6.48
N GLN A 169 30.03 -13.06 5.55
CA GLN A 169 29.69 -12.59 4.20
C GLN A 169 28.32 -11.90 4.18
N GLN A 170 28.23 -10.85 3.39
CA GLN A 170 26.97 -10.14 3.17
C GLN A 170 26.00 -10.98 2.34
N ILE A 171 24.78 -11.08 2.82
CA ILE A 171 23.65 -11.70 2.12
C ILE A 171 22.65 -10.58 1.79
N ALA A 172 22.27 -10.45 0.51
CA ALA A 172 21.21 -9.56 0.07
C ALA A 172 19.87 -10.31 0.05
N ASN A 173 18.91 -9.84 0.85
CA ASN A 173 17.58 -10.44 0.96
C ASN A 173 16.57 -9.58 0.20
N TYR A 174 15.93 -10.16 -0.81
CA TYR A 174 14.88 -9.53 -1.60
C TYR A 174 13.52 -10.10 -1.20
N GLU A 175 12.73 -9.29 -0.48
CA GLU A 175 11.41 -9.67 -0.02
C GLU A 175 10.34 -9.10 -0.96
N SER A 176 9.42 -9.95 -1.43
CA SER A 176 8.29 -9.48 -2.23
C SER A 176 7.25 -8.80 -1.35
N GLN A 177 6.76 -7.64 -1.79
CA GLN A 177 5.68 -6.95 -1.11
C GLN A 177 4.35 -7.68 -1.32
N ASN A 178 3.58 -7.87 -0.23
CA ASN A 178 2.20 -8.33 -0.30
C ASN A 178 1.27 -7.13 -0.52
N PHE A 179 0.88 -6.87 -1.75
CA PHE A 179 0.05 -5.72 -2.10
C PHE A 179 -1.33 -5.72 -1.42
N GLY A 180 -1.84 -6.88 -1.01
CA GLY A 180 -3.11 -6.99 -0.30
C GLY A 180 -3.10 -6.34 1.09
N SER A 181 -1.95 -6.40 1.78
CA SER A 181 -1.78 -5.87 3.14
C SER A 181 -1.08 -4.50 3.16
N LEU A 182 -0.99 -3.81 2.02
CA LEU A 182 -0.43 -2.46 1.93
C LEU A 182 -1.54 -1.39 1.87
N PRO A 183 -1.25 -0.15 2.25
CA PRO A 183 -2.19 0.96 2.15
C PRO A 183 -2.32 1.46 0.68
N ILE A 184 -2.65 0.55 -0.21
CA ILE A 184 -2.83 0.81 -1.65
C ILE A 184 -4.14 0.17 -2.12
N GLU A 185 -4.71 0.70 -3.18
CA GLU A 185 -5.96 0.24 -3.77
C GLU A 185 -5.78 0.01 -5.26
N ARG A 186 -6.31 -1.10 -5.78
CA ARG A 186 -6.33 -1.32 -7.23
C ARG A 186 -7.33 -0.37 -7.87
N VAL A 187 -6.92 0.36 -8.89
CA VAL A 187 -7.82 1.23 -9.65
C VAL A 187 -8.66 0.36 -10.57
N MET A 188 -9.98 0.58 -10.55
CA MET A 188 -10.93 -0.11 -11.41
C MET A 188 -11.42 0.85 -12.49
N ASP A 189 -11.74 0.32 -13.66
CA ASP A 189 -12.39 1.06 -14.75
C ASP A 189 -13.91 1.21 -14.51
N GLU A 190 -14.60 1.84 -15.45
CA GLU A 190 -16.05 2.06 -15.40
C GLU A 190 -16.88 0.75 -15.40
N ASN A 191 -16.29 -0.35 -15.84
CA ASN A 191 -16.91 -1.67 -15.87
C ASN A 191 -16.57 -2.52 -14.63
N GLY A 192 -15.83 -1.95 -13.66
CA GLY A 192 -15.37 -2.67 -12.48
C GLY A 192 -14.24 -3.66 -12.76
N GLN A 193 -13.54 -3.51 -13.90
CA GLN A 193 -12.36 -4.32 -14.21
C GLN A 193 -11.09 -3.56 -13.79
N PRO A 194 -10.01 -4.26 -13.44
CA PRO A 194 -8.74 -3.61 -13.12
C PRO A 194 -8.25 -2.73 -14.26
N MET A 195 -7.99 -1.46 -13.96
CA MET A 195 -7.44 -0.52 -14.95
C MET A 195 -6.06 -0.95 -15.42
N VAL A 196 -5.88 -1.02 -16.72
CA VAL A 196 -4.61 -1.35 -17.38
C VAL A 196 -4.18 -0.16 -18.23
N VAL A 197 -2.91 0.19 -18.15
CA VAL A 197 -2.27 1.20 -19.00
C VAL A 197 -1.30 0.50 -19.94
N ASP A 198 -1.41 0.80 -21.22
CA ASP A 198 -0.54 0.27 -22.26
C ASP A 198 0.54 1.29 -22.58
N VAL A 199 1.79 0.95 -22.26
CA VAL A 199 2.95 1.80 -22.51
C VAL A 199 3.67 1.28 -23.76
N PRO A 200 3.76 2.06 -24.85
CA PRO A 200 4.51 1.65 -26.04
C PRO A 200 5.99 1.60 -25.73
N TYR A 201 6.65 0.50 -26.08
CA TYR A 201 8.08 0.31 -25.88
C TYR A 201 8.69 -0.38 -27.10
N LEU A 202 9.48 0.37 -27.85
CA LEU A 202 10.11 -0.10 -29.09
C LEU A 202 9.11 -0.82 -30.03
N ASN A 203 9.10 -2.16 -30.01
CA ASN A 203 8.29 -3.00 -30.91
C ASN A 203 7.15 -3.73 -30.18
N TYR A 204 6.89 -3.41 -28.90
CA TYR A 204 5.85 -4.06 -28.10
C TYR A 204 5.21 -3.08 -27.12
N PHE A 205 4.08 -3.49 -26.51
CA PHE A 205 3.46 -2.74 -25.45
C PHE A 205 3.74 -3.42 -24.10
N VAL A 206 4.03 -2.60 -23.10
CA VAL A 206 4.08 -3.03 -21.70
C VAL A 206 2.72 -2.72 -21.08
N HIS A 207 2.04 -3.75 -20.61
CA HIS A 207 0.75 -3.62 -19.94
C HIS A 207 0.97 -3.53 -18.43
N ALA A 208 0.42 -2.53 -17.79
CA ALA A 208 0.59 -2.32 -16.36
C ALA A 208 -0.74 -2.07 -15.66
N TYR A 209 -0.97 -2.77 -14.56
CA TYR A 209 -2.07 -2.47 -13.65
C TYR A 209 -1.79 -1.19 -12.87
N VAL A 210 -2.82 -0.38 -12.69
CA VAL A 210 -2.74 0.85 -11.91
C VAL A 210 -3.22 0.61 -10.49
N TRP A 211 -2.43 1.09 -9.53
CA TRP A 211 -2.76 1.13 -8.11
C TRP A 211 -2.73 2.58 -7.63
N LYS A 212 -3.56 2.88 -6.67
CA LYS A 212 -3.64 4.20 -6.04
C LYS A 212 -3.13 4.13 -4.61
N VAL A 213 -2.31 5.10 -4.26
CA VAL A 213 -1.87 5.38 -2.88
C VAL A 213 -2.47 6.72 -2.49
N ASN A 214 -3.20 6.76 -1.39
CA ASN A 214 -3.75 8.01 -0.88
C ASN A 214 -2.71 8.66 0.05
N VAL A 215 -2.05 9.72 -0.43
CA VAL A 215 -1.08 10.51 0.35
C VAL A 215 -1.80 11.73 0.93
N GLY A 216 -2.58 11.50 1.97
CA GLY A 216 -3.52 12.50 2.46
C GLY A 216 -4.56 12.87 1.40
N ARG A 217 -4.50 14.12 0.89
CA ARG A 217 -5.33 14.64 -0.20
C ARG A 217 -4.79 14.31 -1.59
N VAL A 218 -3.47 14.07 -1.69
CA VAL A 218 -2.79 13.87 -2.97
C VAL A 218 -2.88 12.40 -3.39
N PRO A 219 -3.54 12.05 -4.50
CA PRO A 219 -3.49 10.71 -5.05
C PRO A 219 -2.14 10.47 -5.73
N LEU A 220 -1.53 9.32 -5.45
CA LEU A 220 -0.36 8.83 -6.17
C LEU A 220 -0.77 7.57 -6.94
N SER A 221 -0.72 7.64 -8.27
CA SER A 221 -0.93 6.51 -9.17
C SER A 221 0.38 5.79 -9.40
N VAL A 222 0.45 4.51 -9.06
CA VAL A 222 1.63 3.68 -9.28
C VAL A 222 1.28 2.48 -10.16
N SER A 223 2.14 2.19 -11.14
CA SER A 223 1.91 1.12 -12.10
C SER A 223 2.77 -0.10 -11.80
N TYR A 224 2.17 -1.28 -11.96
CA TYR A 224 2.83 -2.57 -11.79
C TYR A 224 2.61 -3.47 -13.00
N THR A 225 3.71 -3.88 -13.64
CA THR A 225 3.69 -4.80 -14.77
C THR A 225 3.55 -6.25 -14.27
N HIS A 226 2.34 -6.80 -14.30
CA HIS A 226 2.11 -8.20 -13.95
C HIS A 226 1.78 -9.07 -15.16
N LEU A 227 1.42 -8.45 -16.26
CA LEU A 227 1.22 -9.15 -17.51
C LEU A 227 2.61 -9.48 -18.05
N ARG A 228 2.91 -10.76 -18.18
CA ARG A 228 4.08 -11.23 -18.92
C ARG A 228 4.03 -10.60 -20.31
N ALA A 229 4.71 -9.48 -20.52
CA ALA A 229 5.37 -9.30 -21.77
C ALA A 229 6.13 -10.61 -21.95
N HIS A 230 6.05 -11.27 -23.09
CA HIS A 230 6.85 -12.46 -23.37
C HIS A 230 8.26 -12.15 -22.89
N GLU A 231 8.58 -12.62 -21.68
CA GLU A 231 9.94 -12.67 -21.21
C GLU A 231 10.62 -13.68 -22.13
N THR A 232 11.09 -13.19 -23.27
CA THR A 232 12.27 -13.76 -23.83
C THR A 232 13.33 -13.46 -22.79
N SER A 233 13.55 -14.44 -21.92
CA SER A 233 14.64 -14.48 -20.98
C SER A 233 15.92 -14.36 -21.78
N ALA A 234 16.42 -13.16 -21.86
CA ALA A 234 17.75 -12.83 -22.30
C ALA A 234 18.25 -11.76 -21.34
N HIS A 235 18.92 -12.24 -20.33
CA HIS A 235 20.02 -11.58 -19.64
C HIS A 235 19.82 -10.13 -19.13
N LEU A 236 19.53 -10.01 -17.84
CA LEU A 236 20.36 -9.13 -17.00
C LEU A 236 20.68 -9.87 -15.69
#